data_b038f6c10bd640b03f92220f5f415e50
#
_entry.id   b038f6c10bd640b03f92220f5f415e50
#
_cell.length_a   1.000
_cell.length_b   1.000
_cell.length_c   1.000
_cell.angle_alpha   90.00
_cell.angle_beta   90.00
_cell.angle_gamma   90.00
#
_symmetry.space_group_name_H-M   'P 1'
#
loop_
_entity.id
_entity.type
_entity.pdbx_description
1 polymer ?
#
loop_
_entity_poly.entity_id
_entity_poly.type
_entity_poly.pdbx_seq_one_letter_code
_entity_poly.pdbx_strand_id
1 'polypeptide(L)'
;MHQHRSGKLTRRTRHMSFVASIVVAVMAASVPLVAAQAAPIELPTRAVLPFALAQKIADAAIQKAKAIPADGVIAIVDDAGEVILQIRMDNAFMRASSRLAPEKARSAVMFHRSTATLEAAVAGPRPALVTAPGFVMLKGGEPIVINGHLVGGIGVSVDTPDHDEDIAQAGLAVIK
;
A
#
# COMPACT_ATOMS: atom_id res chain seq x y z
N MET A 1 -118.02 -30.69 45.12
CA MET A 1 -117.78 -32.11 45.62
C MET A 1 -116.64 -32.69 44.77
N HIS A 2 -115.67 -33.25 45.44
CA HIS A 2 -114.51 -34.03 45.00
C HIS A 2 -113.32 -33.36 44.25
N GLN A 3 -112.35 -33.44 45.04
CA GLN A 3 -110.94 -33.32 44.84
C GLN A 3 -110.36 -34.23 43.71
N HIS A 4 -109.41 -33.84 43.05
CA HIS A 4 -108.22 -34.71 42.83
C HIS A 4 -106.90 -33.88 42.66
N ARG A 5 -106.00 -34.18 43.57
CA ARG A 5 -104.64 -33.78 43.55
C ARG A 5 -103.91 -34.55 42.47
N SER A 6 -103.10 -33.85 41.67
CA SER A 6 -102.02 -34.52 40.90
C SER A 6 -100.74 -33.72 41.04
N GLY A 7 -99.83 -34.40 41.68
CA GLY A 7 -98.51 -33.84 41.92
C GLY A 7 -97.68 -33.73 40.61
N LYS A 8 -97.06 -32.63 40.45
CA LYS A 8 -96.05 -32.45 39.38
C LYS A 8 -94.66 -32.55 39.99
N LEU A 9 -93.94 -33.63 39.64
CA LEU A 9 -92.52 -33.75 39.88
C LEU A 9 -91.77 -32.69 39.06
N THR A 10 -91.13 -31.81 39.71
CA THR A 10 -90.19 -30.88 39.10
C THR A 10 -88.84 -31.56 38.86
N ARG A 11 -88.55 -31.85 37.67
CA ARG A 11 -87.24 -32.35 37.19
C ARG A 11 -86.28 -31.21 37.19
N ARG A 12 -85.35 -31.22 38.18
CA ARG A 12 -84.28 -30.26 38.29
C ARG A 12 -83.19 -30.60 37.25
N THR A 13 -83.15 -29.89 36.12
CA THR A 13 -82.09 -29.98 35.16
C THR A 13 -80.88 -29.20 35.68
N ARG A 14 -79.81 -29.89 35.96
CA ARG A 14 -78.47 -29.31 36.26
C ARG A 14 -77.89 -28.84 34.95
N HIS A 15 -77.83 -27.57 34.79
CA HIS A 15 -76.99 -27.00 33.76
C HIS A 15 -75.51 -27.03 34.19
N MET A 16 -74.74 -27.97 33.62
CA MET A 16 -73.33 -28.01 33.75
C MET A 16 -72.75 -26.98 32.79
N SER A 17 -72.35 -25.82 33.32
CA SER A 17 -71.59 -24.82 32.54
C SER A 17 -70.18 -25.34 32.30
N PHE A 18 -69.91 -25.77 31.08
CA PHE A 18 -68.54 -26.01 30.65
C PHE A 18 -67.85 -24.66 30.37
N VAL A 19 -67.04 -24.24 31.33
CA VAL A 19 -66.09 -23.09 31.07
C VAL A 19 -64.94 -23.69 30.32
N ALA A 20 -64.93 -23.52 29.01
CA ALA A 20 -63.76 -23.83 28.18
C ALA A 20 -62.68 -22.77 28.40
N SER A 21 -61.71 -23.06 29.19
CA SER A 21 -60.50 -22.22 29.31
C SER A 21 -59.65 -22.40 28.09
N ILE A 22 -59.68 -21.41 27.18
CA ILE A 22 -58.75 -21.33 26.08
C ILE A 22 -57.41 -20.80 26.62
N VAL A 23 -56.44 -21.71 26.85
CA VAL A 23 -55.06 -21.36 27.12
C VAL A 23 -54.39 -21.01 25.78
N VAL A 24 -54.27 -19.74 25.50
CA VAL A 24 -53.45 -19.25 24.37
C VAL A 24 -52.00 -19.36 24.78
N ALA A 25 -51.32 -20.42 24.34
CA ALA A 25 -49.89 -20.56 24.47
C ALA A 25 -49.21 -19.60 23.44
N VAL A 26 -48.77 -18.45 23.91
CA VAL A 26 -47.90 -17.57 23.12
C VAL A 26 -46.50 -18.20 23.08
N MET A 27 -46.21 -18.95 22.02
CA MET A 27 -44.85 -19.36 21.70
C MET A 27 -44.09 -18.11 21.24
N ALA A 28 -43.33 -17.53 22.16
CA ALA A 28 -42.32 -16.51 21.80
C ALA A 28 -41.19 -17.21 21.03
N ALA A 29 -41.26 -17.18 19.72
CA ALA A 29 -40.17 -17.57 18.86
C ALA A 29 -39.02 -16.56 19.07
N SER A 30 -38.05 -16.91 19.91
CA SER A 30 -36.79 -16.17 20.04
C SER A 30 -36.00 -16.36 18.75
N VAL A 31 -36.15 -15.44 17.81
CA VAL A 31 -35.29 -15.36 16.65
C VAL A 31 -33.90 -14.93 17.17
N PRO A 32 -32.85 -15.75 17.02
CA PRO A 32 -31.52 -15.32 17.41
C PRO A 32 -31.14 -14.14 16.52
N LEU A 33 -30.91 -12.98 17.12
CA LEU A 33 -30.34 -11.83 16.47
C LEU A 33 -28.88 -12.18 16.17
N VAL A 34 -28.63 -12.77 15.01
CA VAL A 34 -27.26 -12.97 14.51
C VAL A 34 -26.72 -11.57 14.21
N ALA A 35 -25.94 -11.04 15.13
CA ALA A 35 -25.19 -9.82 14.87
C ALA A 35 -24.31 -10.09 13.66
N ALA A 36 -24.63 -9.46 12.54
CA ALA A 36 -23.78 -9.49 11.35
C ALA A 36 -22.45 -8.84 11.74
N GLN A 37 -21.46 -9.65 12.03
CA GLN A 37 -20.09 -9.17 12.21
C GLN A 37 -19.64 -8.65 10.86
N ALA A 38 -19.29 -7.35 10.79
CA ALA A 38 -18.68 -6.78 9.61
C ALA A 38 -17.42 -7.58 9.28
N ALA A 39 -17.30 -8.01 8.03
CA ALA A 39 -16.09 -8.69 7.58
C ALA A 39 -14.87 -7.77 7.87
N PRO A 40 -13.75 -8.33 8.34
CA PRO A 40 -12.55 -7.55 8.58
C PRO A 40 -12.13 -6.85 7.29
N ILE A 41 -11.81 -5.56 7.39
CA ILE A 41 -11.28 -4.79 6.26
C ILE A 41 -9.86 -5.27 6.03
N GLU A 42 -9.62 -5.94 4.91
CA GLU A 42 -8.28 -6.34 4.50
C GLU A 42 -7.57 -5.15 3.86
N LEU A 43 -6.48 -4.71 4.47
CA LEU A 43 -5.61 -3.69 3.88
C LEU A 43 -4.65 -4.34 2.88
N PRO A 44 -4.43 -3.72 1.71
CA PRO A 44 -3.46 -4.22 0.75
C PRO A 44 -2.06 -4.17 1.37
N THR A 45 -1.29 -5.24 1.22
CA THR A 45 0.13 -5.27 1.58
C THR A 45 0.95 -4.65 0.46
N ARG A 46 1.99 -3.90 0.80
CA ARG A 46 2.96 -3.41 -0.19
C ARG A 46 4.33 -4.04 0.03
N ALA A 47 5.06 -4.26 -1.07
CA ALA A 47 6.45 -4.67 -1.01
C ALA A 47 7.30 -3.48 -0.52
N VAL A 48 8.23 -3.75 0.39
CA VAL A 48 9.13 -2.74 0.97
C VAL A 48 10.56 -3.13 0.63
N LEU A 49 11.41 -2.17 0.27
CA LEU A 49 12.84 -2.37 0.07
C LEU A 49 13.53 -2.55 1.44
N PRO A 50 14.05 -3.76 1.78
CA PRO A 50 14.75 -3.95 3.05
C PRO A 50 16.06 -3.16 3.06
N PHE A 51 16.42 -2.57 4.21
CA PHE A 51 17.66 -1.82 4.37
C PHE A 51 18.91 -2.63 3.94
N ALA A 52 18.98 -3.91 4.31
CA ALA A 52 20.09 -4.77 3.93
C ALA A 52 20.25 -4.93 2.40
N LEU A 53 19.14 -4.89 1.65
CA LEU A 53 19.18 -4.94 0.18
C LEU A 53 19.54 -3.58 -0.39
N ALA A 54 19.01 -2.49 0.16
CA ALA A 54 19.39 -1.13 -0.21
C ALA A 54 20.90 -0.94 -0.06
N GLN A 55 21.48 -1.44 1.04
CA GLN A 55 22.91 -1.39 1.27
C GLN A 55 23.70 -2.19 0.24
N LYS A 56 23.29 -3.41 -0.11
CA LYS A 56 23.96 -4.21 -1.16
C LYS A 56 23.95 -3.50 -2.51
N ILE A 57 22.84 -2.87 -2.87
CA ILE A 57 22.73 -2.08 -4.10
C ILE A 57 23.71 -0.91 -4.07
N ALA A 58 23.76 -0.18 -2.96
CA ALA A 58 24.68 0.95 -2.79
C ALA A 58 26.15 0.50 -2.83
N ASP A 59 26.50 -0.62 -2.18
CA ASP A 59 27.86 -1.17 -2.17
C ASP A 59 28.32 -1.53 -3.59
N ALA A 60 27.47 -2.15 -4.39
CA ALA A 60 27.78 -2.46 -5.79
C ALA A 60 28.00 -1.19 -6.63
N ALA A 61 27.16 -0.17 -6.42
CA ALA A 61 27.31 1.12 -7.05
C ALA A 61 28.63 1.80 -6.65
N ILE A 62 29.01 1.76 -5.35
CA ILE A 62 30.29 2.28 -4.86
C ILE A 62 31.47 1.55 -5.52
N GLN A 63 31.41 0.22 -5.65
CA GLN A 63 32.50 -0.54 -6.31
C GLN A 63 32.67 -0.12 -7.76
N LYS A 64 31.56 0.12 -8.48
CA LYS A 64 31.62 0.65 -9.86
C LYS A 64 32.23 2.08 -9.89
N ALA A 65 31.80 2.96 -8.99
CA ALA A 65 32.33 4.32 -8.89
C ALA A 65 33.84 4.34 -8.61
N LYS A 66 34.34 3.42 -7.78
CA LYS A 66 35.78 3.27 -7.49
C LYS A 66 36.59 2.72 -8.68
N ALA A 67 35.94 2.00 -9.60
CA ALA A 67 36.60 1.48 -10.79
C ALA A 67 36.79 2.54 -11.88
N ILE A 68 36.16 3.68 -11.74
CA ILE A 68 36.33 4.87 -12.57
C ILE A 68 36.69 6.04 -11.65
N PRO A 69 37.44 7.05 -12.10
CA PRO A 69 37.83 8.18 -11.23
C PRO A 69 36.64 9.15 -11.01
N ALA A 70 35.58 8.68 -10.41
CA ALA A 70 34.31 9.38 -10.33
C ALA A 70 33.72 9.30 -8.90
N ASP A 71 34.26 10.08 -7.97
CA ASP A 71 33.69 10.23 -6.63
C ASP A 71 32.51 11.20 -6.64
N GLY A 72 31.46 10.83 -5.90
CA GLY A 72 30.26 11.66 -5.82
C GLY A 72 29.32 11.20 -4.72
N VAL A 73 28.02 11.19 -5.03
CA VAL A 73 26.97 10.80 -4.09
C VAL A 73 26.07 9.74 -4.72
N ILE A 74 25.77 8.72 -3.93
CA ILE A 74 24.83 7.65 -4.24
C ILE A 74 23.72 7.70 -3.18
N ALA A 75 22.47 7.66 -3.61
CA ALA A 75 21.31 7.64 -2.73
C ALA A 75 20.36 6.49 -3.11
N ILE A 76 19.80 5.84 -2.10
CA ILE A 76 18.72 4.87 -2.25
C ILE A 76 17.50 5.42 -1.53
N VAL A 77 16.35 5.41 -2.21
CA VAL A 77 15.06 5.83 -1.67
C VAL A 77 14.07 4.66 -1.66
N ASP A 78 13.04 4.76 -0.84
CA ASP A 78 11.90 3.82 -0.84
C ASP A 78 10.91 4.12 -1.97
N ASP A 79 9.79 3.39 -1.99
CA ASP A 79 8.71 3.56 -2.98
C ASP A 79 7.91 4.86 -2.82
N ALA A 80 8.08 5.59 -1.73
CA ALA A 80 7.55 6.95 -1.53
C ALA A 80 8.57 8.04 -1.93
N GLY A 81 9.80 7.64 -2.30
CA GLY A 81 10.87 8.56 -2.62
C GLY A 81 11.60 9.14 -1.41
N GLU A 82 11.39 8.54 -0.22
CA GLU A 82 12.08 8.93 1.00
C GLU A 82 13.43 8.22 1.11
N VAL A 83 14.45 8.92 1.60
CA VAL A 83 15.83 8.41 1.64
C VAL A 83 15.97 7.29 2.66
N ILE A 84 16.37 6.10 2.20
CA ILE A 84 16.77 4.97 3.05
C ILE A 84 18.24 5.14 3.45
N LEU A 85 19.11 5.45 2.49
CA LEU A 85 20.52 5.74 2.72
C LEU A 85 21.06 6.69 1.66
N GLN A 86 22.07 7.47 2.06
CA GLN A 86 22.82 8.35 1.17
C GLN A 86 24.29 8.30 1.55
N ILE A 87 25.16 8.10 0.57
CA ILE A 87 26.58 7.97 0.75
C ILE A 87 27.26 9.04 -0.09
N ARG A 88 28.04 9.90 0.56
CA ARG A 88 28.93 10.84 -0.09
C ARG A 88 30.37 10.35 0.02
N MET A 89 30.99 10.13 -1.12
CA MET A 89 32.39 9.69 -1.21
C MET A 89 33.35 10.85 -0.89
N ASP A 90 34.56 10.52 -0.44
CA ASP A 90 35.49 11.52 0.13
C ASP A 90 35.85 12.65 -0.83
N ASN A 91 36.10 12.32 -2.12
CA ASN A 91 36.49 13.28 -3.13
C ASN A 91 35.33 13.81 -3.99
N ALA A 92 34.10 13.67 -3.51
CA ALA A 92 32.94 14.24 -4.20
C ALA A 92 33.09 15.75 -4.36
N PHE A 93 33.53 16.18 -5.57
CA PHE A 93 33.88 17.58 -5.84
C PHE A 93 32.64 18.46 -6.00
N MET A 94 31.57 17.92 -6.59
CA MET A 94 30.34 18.67 -6.84
C MET A 94 29.44 18.66 -5.59
N ARG A 95 29.33 19.80 -4.93
CA ARG A 95 28.53 19.92 -3.69
C ARG A 95 27.04 19.71 -3.92
N ALA A 96 26.52 20.03 -5.12
CA ALA A 96 25.14 19.84 -5.52
C ALA A 96 24.72 18.36 -5.52
N SER A 97 25.69 17.43 -5.69
CA SER A 97 25.43 15.99 -5.74
C SER A 97 24.67 15.46 -4.53
N SER A 98 24.90 16.04 -3.33
CA SER A 98 24.18 15.65 -2.10
C SER A 98 22.68 15.93 -2.17
N ARG A 99 22.24 16.82 -3.05
CA ARG A 99 20.82 17.05 -3.34
C ARG A 99 20.38 16.32 -4.61
N LEU A 100 21.21 16.32 -5.65
CA LEU A 100 20.86 15.74 -6.94
C LEU A 100 20.66 14.23 -6.88
N ALA A 101 21.51 13.49 -6.16
CA ALA A 101 21.41 12.04 -6.10
C ALA A 101 20.06 11.57 -5.52
N PRO A 102 19.61 12.00 -4.34
CA PRO A 102 18.30 11.60 -3.84
C PRO A 102 17.13 12.12 -4.70
N GLU A 103 17.25 13.30 -5.30
CA GLU A 103 16.22 13.85 -6.17
C GLU A 103 16.10 13.08 -7.51
N LYS A 104 17.21 12.58 -8.07
CA LYS A 104 17.20 11.67 -9.22
C LYS A 104 16.52 10.33 -8.85
N ALA A 105 16.88 9.74 -7.72
CA ALA A 105 16.23 8.52 -7.22
C ALA A 105 14.72 8.72 -7.04
N ARG A 106 14.33 9.81 -6.38
CA ARG A 106 12.92 10.18 -6.18
C ARG A 106 12.18 10.35 -7.50
N SER A 107 12.78 11.05 -8.47
CA SER A 107 12.17 11.25 -9.80
C SER A 107 11.96 9.91 -10.50
N ALA A 108 12.92 8.98 -10.45
CA ALA A 108 12.79 7.66 -11.04
C ALA A 108 11.63 6.87 -10.43
N VAL A 109 11.47 6.92 -9.12
CA VAL A 109 10.35 6.27 -8.39
C VAL A 109 9.02 6.90 -8.78
N MET A 110 8.89 8.22 -8.67
CA MET A 110 7.61 8.91 -8.86
C MET A 110 7.11 8.87 -10.29
N PHE A 111 8.01 8.81 -11.27
CA PHE A 111 7.65 8.64 -12.68
C PHE A 111 7.66 7.18 -13.15
N HIS A 112 8.05 6.22 -12.30
CA HIS A 112 8.18 4.79 -12.61
C HIS A 112 9.05 4.52 -13.84
N ARG A 113 10.15 5.28 -14.03
CA ARG A 113 11.07 5.17 -15.17
C ARG A 113 12.42 5.79 -14.88
N SER A 114 13.43 5.41 -15.65
CA SER A 114 14.75 6.04 -15.50
C SER A 114 14.70 7.54 -15.76
N THR A 115 15.55 8.29 -15.07
CA THR A 115 15.69 9.72 -15.33
C THR A 115 16.38 10.01 -16.66
N ALA A 116 17.12 9.05 -17.23
CA ALA A 116 17.61 9.13 -18.61
C ALA A 116 16.45 9.24 -19.61
N THR A 117 15.39 8.47 -19.44
CA THR A 117 14.17 8.57 -20.25
C THR A 117 13.48 9.92 -20.09
N LEU A 118 13.47 10.45 -18.85
CA LEU A 118 12.87 11.77 -18.57
C LEU A 118 13.71 12.89 -19.20
N GLU A 119 15.04 12.83 -19.11
CA GLU A 119 15.96 13.77 -19.73
C GLU A 119 15.81 13.79 -21.26
N ALA A 120 15.75 12.62 -21.88
CA ALA A 120 15.50 12.50 -23.32
C ALA A 120 14.13 13.08 -23.72
N ALA A 121 13.10 12.91 -22.90
CA ALA A 121 11.80 13.49 -23.15
C ALA A 121 11.80 15.01 -23.04
N VAL A 122 12.55 15.59 -22.09
CA VAL A 122 12.74 17.04 -21.96
C VAL A 122 13.52 17.60 -23.19
N ALA A 123 14.57 16.92 -23.59
CA ALA A 123 15.38 17.32 -24.75
C ALA A 123 14.64 17.16 -26.10
N GLY A 124 13.53 16.47 -26.12
CA GLY A 124 12.76 16.12 -27.31
C GLY A 124 11.28 16.50 -27.22
N PRO A 125 10.38 15.51 -27.17
CA PRO A 125 8.94 15.74 -27.38
C PRO A 125 8.20 16.41 -26.20
N ARG A 126 8.81 16.51 -25.02
CA ARG A 126 8.12 16.98 -23.82
C ARG A 126 8.97 17.95 -22.96
N PRO A 127 9.42 19.09 -23.49
CA PRO A 127 10.21 20.05 -22.70
C PRO A 127 9.44 20.60 -21.48
N ALA A 128 8.13 20.59 -21.51
CA ALA A 128 7.30 21.04 -20.39
C ALA A 128 7.47 20.17 -19.12
N LEU A 129 8.12 18.99 -19.17
CA LEU A 129 8.42 18.20 -17.97
C LEU A 129 9.24 18.97 -16.93
N VAL A 130 10.06 19.94 -17.35
CA VAL A 130 10.83 20.78 -16.42
C VAL A 130 9.95 21.65 -15.50
N THR A 131 8.66 21.81 -15.82
CA THR A 131 7.72 22.55 -14.97
C THR A 131 7.13 21.71 -13.84
N ALA A 132 7.42 20.40 -13.79
CA ALA A 132 7.00 19.54 -12.68
C ALA A 132 7.82 19.87 -11.41
N PRO A 133 7.26 20.48 -10.38
CA PRO A 133 8.02 20.96 -9.25
C PRO A 133 8.53 19.79 -8.38
N GLY A 134 9.75 19.92 -7.86
CA GLY A 134 10.33 18.95 -6.95
C GLY A 134 10.87 17.68 -7.62
N PHE A 135 11.05 17.67 -8.94
CA PHE A 135 11.63 16.56 -9.68
C PHE A 135 12.82 17.01 -10.53
N VAL A 136 13.79 16.10 -10.64
CA VAL A 136 15.02 16.31 -11.41
C VAL A 136 15.02 15.37 -12.61
N MET A 137 15.07 15.94 -13.81
CA MET A 137 15.06 15.20 -15.07
C MET A 137 16.49 15.00 -15.61
N LEU A 138 17.41 14.63 -14.71
CA LEU A 138 18.82 14.42 -15.04
C LEU A 138 19.16 12.94 -14.95
N LYS A 139 19.85 12.41 -15.93
CA LYS A 139 20.32 11.02 -16.05
C LYS A 139 21.04 10.55 -14.78
N GLY A 140 20.90 9.25 -14.42
CA GLY A 140 21.53 8.62 -13.25
C GLY A 140 20.55 8.30 -12.13
N GLY A 141 19.25 8.41 -12.34
CA GLY A 141 18.19 7.92 -11.44
C GLY A 141 17.49 6.72 -12.04
N GLU A 142 17.41 5.60 -11.28
CA GLU A 142 16.84 4.34 -11.74
C GLU A 142 15.82 3.79 -10.73
N PRO A 143 14.66 3.27 -11.18
CA PRO A 143 13.72 2.59 -10.30
C PRO A 143 14.26 1.22 -9.88
N ILE A 144 14.04 0.85 -8.62
CA ILE A 144 14.32 -0.49 -8.10
C ILE A 144 13.05 -1.30 -8.19
N VAL A 145 13.04 -2.27 -9.11
CA VAL A 145 11.88 -3.15 -9.35
C VAL A 145 12.27 -4.59 -9.03
N ILE A 146 11.54 -5.24 -8.12
CA ILE A 146 11.78 -6.63 -7.70
C ILE A 146 10.49 -7.41 -7.90
N ASN A 147 10.55 -8.50 -8.67
CA ASN A 147 9.39 -9.34 -8.98
C ASN A 147 8.19 -8.53 -9.53
N GLY A 148 8.45 -7.50 -10.33
CA GLY A 148 7.43 -6.63 -10.91
C GLY A 148 6.91 -5.54 -9.96
N HIS A 149 7.36 -5.48 -8.70
CA HIS A 149 6.98 -4.44 -7.74
C HIS A 149 8.04 -3.34 -7.69
N LEU A 150 7.62 -2.09 -7.86
CA LEU A 150 8.46 -0.93 -7.57
C LEU A 150 8.61 -0.82 -6.05
N VAL A 151 9.83 -0.94 -5.56
CA VAL A 151 10.13 -0.94 -4.12
C VAL A 151 11.02 0.22 -3.69
N GLY A 152 11.53 1.01 -4.65
CA GLY A 152 12.39 2.14 -4.38
C GLY A 152 13.11 2.65 -5.62
N GLY A 153 14.16 3.42 -5.41
CA GLY A 153 15.02 3.94 -6.47
C GLY A 153 16.45 4.16 -6.03
N ILE A 154 17.37 4.13 -7.00
CA ILE A 154 18.75 4.56 -6.83
C ILE A 154 18.97 5.85 -7.61
N GLY A 155 19.74 6.77 -7.05
CA GLY A 155 20.20 7.98 -7.75
C GLY A 155 21.68 8.20 -7.51
N VAL A 156 22.35 8.55 -8.58
CA VAL A 156 23.80 8.78 -8.61
C VAL A 156 24.10 10.17 -9.15
N SER A 157 25.07 10.82 -8.55
CA SER A 157 25.59 12.11 -9.03
C SER A 157 27.07 12.19 -8.73
N VAL A 158 27.89 11.90 -9.75
CA VAL A 158 29.37 11.90 -9.66
C VAL A 158 29.95 13.01 -10.54
N ASP A 159 30.24 12.77 -11.80
CA ASP A 159 30.91 13.74 -12.69
C ASP A 159 30.18 13.96 -14.05
N THR A 160 29.78 12.87 -14.70
CA THR A 160 29.09 12.92 -16.00
C THR A 160 27.77 12.14 -15.95
N PRO A 161 26.78 12.52 -16.79
CA PRO A 161 25.50 11.79 -16.87
C PRO A 161 25.67 10.29 -17.20
N ASP A 162 26.64 9.95 -18.04
CA ASP A 162 26.91 8.56 -18.43
C ASP A 162 27.49 7.75 -17.28
N HIS A 163 28.44 8.33 -16.52
CA HIS A 163 28.96 7.67 -15.32
C HIS A 163 27.89 7.53 -14.24
N ASP A 164 27.02 8.53 -14.06
CA ASP A 164 25.90 8.47 -13.11
C ASP A 164 25.01 7.27 -13.42
N GLU A 165 24.65 7.07 -14.68
CA GLU A 165 23.81 5.95 -15.13
C GLU A 165 24.53 4.60 -15.00
N ASP A 166 25.78 4.50 -15.46
CA ASP A 166 26.58 3.27 -15.37
C ASP A 166 26.71 2.79 -13.93
N ILE A 167 26.92 3.70 -12.99
CA ILE A 167 27.02 3.40 -11.57
C ILE A 167 25.67 2.96 -11.01
N ALA A 168 24.57 3.65 -11.37
CA ALA A 168 23.24 3.26 -10.94
C ALA A 168 22.87 1.86 -11.45
N GLN A 169 23.12 1.56 -12.72
CA GLN A 169 22.88 0.25 -13.34
C GLN A 169 23.73 -0.86 -12.70
N ALA A 170 24.99 -0.56 -12.34
CA ALA A 170 25.84 -1.52 -11.62
C ALA A 170 25.28 -1.84 -10.24
N GLY A 171 24.71 -0.86 -9.53
CA GLY A 171 23.98 -1.09 -8.29
C GLY A 171 22.80 -2.05 -8.49
N LEU A 172 22.03 -1.88 -9.55
CA LEU A 172 20.87 -2.74 -9.84
C LEU A 172 21.23 -4.16 -10.31
N ALA A 173 22.47 -4.39 -10.72
CA ALA A 173 22.88 -5.71 -11.18
C ALA A 173 22.81 -6.81 -10.09
N VAL A 174 22.81 -6.43 -8.81
CA VAL A 174 22.72 -7.37 -7.68
C VAL A 174 21.31 -7.92 -7.41
N ILE A 175 20.31 -7.40 -8.12
CA ILE A 175 18.89 -7.82 -7.99
C ILE A 175 18.30 -8.43 -9.25
N LYS A 176 19.13 -8.64 -10.27
CA LYS A 176 18.74 -9.26 -11.55
C LYS A 176 18.93 -10.77 -11.56
#